data_59456da84a317de251fea2a75678b3f9
#
_entry.id   59456da84a317de251fea2a75678b3f9
#
_cell.length_a   1.000
_cell.length_b   1.000
_cell.length_c   1.000
_cell.angle_alpha   90.00
_cell.angle_beta   90.00
_cell.angle_gamma   90.00
#
_symmetry.space_group_name_H-M   'P 1'
#
loop_
_entity.id
_entity.type
_entity.pdbx_description
1 polymer ?
#
loop_
_entity_poly.entity_id
_entity_poly.type
_entity_poly.pdbx_seq_one_letter_code
_entity_poly.pdbx_strand_id
1 'polypeptide(L)'
;MYLLENPDLVHEDGFLAMAAGIWFYMSPQDPKPSMHDVMTGFFEPNEADINGGITATFGTTINIINGGIECGQSTETSKAASRAEYYLKWLEFFGMPAEDGLTCGQ
;
A
#
# COMPACT_ATOMS: atom_id res chain seq x y z
N MET A 1 14.48 23.39 -4.28
CA MET A 1 14.59 22.04 -4.90
C MET A 1 13.36 21.79 -5.75
N TYR A 2 13.54 21.57 -7.03
CA TYR A 2 12.44 21.31 -7.96
C TYR A 2 12.52 19.87 -8.45
N LEU A 3 11.75 18.97 -7.82
CA LEU A 3 11.75 17.53 -8.16
C LEU A 3 11.17 17.25 -9.55
N LEU A 4 10.28 18.13 -10.04
CA LEU A 4 9.74 18.00 -11.39
C LEU A 4 10.81 18.23 -12.48
N GLU A 5 11.80 19.08 -12.20
CA GLU A 5 12.91 19.35 -13.11
C GLU A 5 14.06 18.34 -12.94
N ASN A 6 14.17 17.77 -11.73
CA ASN A 6 15.24 16.86 -11.36
C ASN A 6 14.67 15.64 -10.61
N PRO A 7 13.86 14.79 -11.26
CA PRO A 7 13.21 13.65 -10.60
C PRO A 7 14.20 12.60 -10.09
N ASP A 8 15.38 12.52 -10.69
CA ASP A 8 16.43 11.57 -10.30
C ASP A 8 16.94 11.79 -8.87
N LEU A 9 16.77 13.00 -8.31
CA LEU A 9 17.13 13.29 -6.92
C LEU A 9 16.44 12.37 -5.92
N VAL A 10 15.21 11.92 -6.22
CA VAL A 10 14.48 10.98 -5.36
C VAL A 10 15.18 9.61 -5.32
N HIS A 11 15.87 9.26 -6.39
CA HIS A 11 16.65 8.02 -6.46
C HIS A 11 18.06 8.17 -5.87
N GLU A 12 18.69 9.31 -6.09
CA GLU A 12 20.09 9.55 -5.73
C GLU A 12 20.29 9.94 -4.26
N ASP A 13 19.30 10.60 -3.66
CA ASP A 13 19.34 11.07 -2.28
C ASP A 13 18.50 10.16 -1.38
N GLY A 14 19.17 9.42 -0.48
CA GLY A 14 18.49 8.47 0.42
C GLY A 14 17.48 9.13 1.37
N PHE A 15 17.71 10.37 1.80
CA PHE A 15 16.73 11.12 2.58
C PHE A 15 15.47 11.41 1.77
N LEU A 16 15.63 11.90 0.54
CA LEU A 16 14.49 12.17 -0.34
C LEU A 16 13.75 10.90 -0.73
N ALA A 17 14.45 9.81 -0.98
CA ALA A 17 13.84 8.52 -1.26
C ALA A 17 12.92 8.07 -0.12
N MET A 18 13.41 8.11 1.12
CA MET A 18 12.62 7.72 2.30
C MET A 18 11.48 8.71 2.55
N ALA A 19 11.73 10.01 2.47
CA ALA A 19 10.73 11.04 2.67
C ALA A 19 9.59 10.94 1.64
N ALA A 20 9.90 10.66 0.38
CA ALA A 20 8.91 10.45 -0.67
C ALA A 20 8.02 9.23 -0.38
N GLY A 21 8.61 8.12 0.09
CA GLY A 21 7.87 6.93 0.48
C GLY A 21 6.93 7.19 1.66
N ILE A 22 7.40 7.86 2.69
CA ILE A 22 6.58 8.22 3.86
C ILE A 22 5.48 9.20 3.46
N TRP A 23 5.79 10.20 2.64
CA TRP A 23 4.80 11.13 2.13
C TRP A 23 3.68 10.41 1.38
N PHE A 24 4.04 9.49 0.49
CA PHE A 24 3.05 8.70 -0.26
C PHE A 24 2.17 7.85 0.67
N TYR A 25 2.78 7.19 1.66
CA TYR A 25 2.07 6.38 2.64
C TYR A 25 1.05 7.20 3.44
N MET A 26 1.39 8.43 3.82
CA MET A 26 0.58 9.32 4.66
C MET A 26 -0.44 10.15 3.88
N SER A 27 -0.31 10.26 2.56
CA SER A 27 -1.12 11.17 1.75
C SER A 27 -2.17 10.41 0.94
N PRO A 28 -3.46 10.81 1.03
CA PRO A 28 -4.49 10.19 0.21
C PRO A 28 -4.28 10.51 -1.28
N GLN A 29 -4.57 9.56 -2.13
CA GLN A 29 -4.56 9.70 -3.59
C GLN A 29 -6.00 9.57 -4.08
N ASP A 30 -6.75 10.67 -4.11
CA ASP A 30 -8.17 10.66 -4.50
C ASP A 30 -8.45 9.79 -5.73
N PRO A 31 -9.50 8.94 -5.70
CA PRO A 31 -10.48 8.71 -4.62
C PRO A 31 -10.04 7.70 -3.54
N LYS A 32 -8.81 7.25 -3.57
CA LYS A 32 -8.29 6.25 -2.62
C LYS A 32 -7.88 6.92 -1.30
N PRO A 33 -8.12 6.26 -0.14
CA PRO A 33 -7.62 6.75 1.15
C PRO A 33 -6.10 6.65 1.22
N SER A 34 -5.49 7.26 2.25
CA SER A 34 -4.07 7.02 2.51
C SER A 34 -3.85 5.60 3.04
N MET A 35 -2.66 5.04 2.78
CA MET A 35 -2.30 3.75 3.35
C MET A 35 -2.30 3.80 4.88
N HIS A 36 -1.90 4.92 5.46
CA HIS A 36 -1.93 5.16 6.90
C HIS A 36 -3.35 5.00 7.47
N ASP A 37 -4.35 5.63 6.86
CA ASP A 37 -5.73 5.55 7.33
C ASP A 37 -6.29 4.11 7.25
N VAL A 38 -5.92 3.38 6.21
CA VAL A 38 -6.29 1.96 6.06
C VAL A 38 -5.72 1.12 7.21
N MET A 39 -4.44 1.31 7.52
CA MET A 39 -3.74 0.47 8.50
C MET A 39 -3.99 0.87 9.95
N THR A 40 -4.48 2.07 10.20
CA THR A 40 -4.76 2.57 11.57
C THR A 40 -6.24 2.56 11.94
N GLY A 41 -7.12 2.10 11.04
CA GLY A 41 -8.54 1.99 11.30
C GLY A 41 -9.35 3.27 11.10
N PHE A 42 -8.76 4.33 10.54
CA PHE A 42 -9.48 5.56 10.21
C PHE A 42 -10.29 5.44 8.90
N PHE A 43 -9.91 4.53 8.03
CA PHE A 43 -10.68 4.24 6.83
C PHE A 43 -11.77 3.20 7.14
N GLU A 44 -13.01 3.58 6.95
CA GLU A 44 -14.17 2.70 7.07
C GLU A 44 -14.77 2.46 5.68
N PRO A 45 -14.56 1.26 5.08
CA PRO A 45 -15.13 0.95 3.78
C PRO A 45 -16.65 1.04 3.80
N ASN A 46 -17.24 1.71 2.82
CA ASN A 46 -18.67 1.71 2.61
C ASN A 46 -19.10 0.46 1.81
N GLU A 47 -20.40 0.30 1.59
CA GLU A 47 -20.95 -0.86 0.87
C GLU A 47 -20.40 -0.96 -0.57
N ALA A 48 -20.22 0.17 -1.24
CA ALA A 48 -19.67 0.18 -2.60
C ALA A 48 -18.20 -0.21 -2.61
N ASP A 49 -17.43 0.20 -1.60
CA ASP A 49 -16.04 -0.21 -1.43
C ASP A 49 -15.93 -1.72 -1.24
N ILE A 50 -16.73 -2.27 -0.33
CA ILE A 50 -16.73 -3.70 -0.01
C ILE A 50 -17.13 -4.51 -1.25
N ASN A 51 -18.16 -4.09 -1.98
CA ASN A 51 -18.61 -4.74 -3.21
C ASN A 51 -17.53 -4.66 -4.31
N GLY A 52 -16.72 -3.62 -4.31
CA GLY A 52 -15.55 -3.46 -5.19
C GLY A 52 -14.30 -4.20 -4.72
N GLY A 53 -14.36 -4.93 -3.59
CA GLY A 53 -13.22 -5.64 -3.02
C GLY A 53 -12.25 -4.77 -2.23
N ILE A 54 -12.65 -3.55 -1.88
CA ILE A 54 -11.84 -2.62 -1.08
C ILE A 54 -12.21 -2.80 0.40
N THR A 55 -11.25 -3.25 1.19
CA THR A 55 -11.41 -3.53 2.61
C THR A 55 -10.36 -2.79 3.43
N ALA A 56 -10.55 -2.68 4.74
CA ALA A 56 -9.57 -2.06 5.65
C ALA A 56 -8.45 -3.07 6.02
N THR A 57 -7.75 -3.59 5.01
CA THR A 57 -6.70 -4.60 5.15
C THR A 57 -5.43 -4.20 4.43
N PHE A 58 -4.34 -4.92 4.70
CA PHE A 58 -3.06 -4.69 4.02
C PHE A 58 -3.17 -4.77 2.49
N GLY A 59 -4.01 -5.66 1.96
CA GLY A 59 -4.24 -5.77 0.51
C GLY A 59 -4.69 -4.45 -0.13
N THR A 60 -5.45 -3.63 0.58
CA THR A 60 -5.85 -2.31 0.09
C THR A 60 -4.66 -1.36 -0.02
N THR A 61 -3.62 -1.50 0.81
CA THR A 61 -2.39 -0.69 0.64
C THR A 61 -1.67 -1.02 -0.66
N ILE A 62 -1.71 -2.26 -1.10
CA ILE A 62 -1.19 -2.68 -2.42
C ILE A 62 -1.99 -2.02 -3.54
N ASN A 63 -3.32 -2.00 -3.40
CA ASN A 63 -4.20 -1.30 -4.35
C ASN A 63 -3.87 0.20 -4.43
N ILE A 64 -3.61 0.83 -3.31
CA ILE A 64 -3.28 2.26 -3.26
C ILE A 64 -1.97 2.55 -4.01
N ILE A 65 -0.93 1.74 -3.81
CA ILE A 65 0.36 2.02 -4.43
C ILE A 65 0.44 1.60 -5.90
N ASN A 66 -0.11 0.45 -6.27
CA ASN A 66 0.06 -0.08 -7.63
C ASN A 66 -1.10 -0.99 -8.07
N GLY A 67 -2.33 -0.63 -7.69
CA GLY A 67 -3.51 -1.46 -7.91
C GLY A 67 -3.78 -1.83 -9.35
N GLY A 68 -3.49 -0.94 -10.30
CA GLY A 68 -3.73 -1.20 -11.72
C GLY A 68 -2.88 -2.35 -12.29
N ILE A 69 -1.78 -2.69 -11.64
CA ILE A 69 -0.86 -3.75 -12.08
C ILE A 69 -0.93 -4.96 -11.14
N GLU A 70 -1.07 -4.74 -9.85
CA GLU A 70 -0.94 -5.79 -8.84
C GLU A 70 -2.28 -6.36 -8.36
N CYS A 71 -3.41 -5.70 -8.64
CA CYS A 71 -4.74 -6.15 -8.22
C CYS A 71 -5.57 -6.69 -9.38
N GLY A 72 -6.52 -7.58 -9.09
CA GLY A 72 -7.45 -8.10 -10.09
C GLY A 72 -6.81 -8.97 -11.17
N GLN A 73 -5.61 -9.47 -10.94
CA GLN A 73 -4.93 -10.38 -11.86
C GLN A 73 -5.44 -11.81 -11.68
N SER A 74 -5.32 -12.63 -12.72
CA SER A 74 -5.70 -14.04 -12.65
C SER A 74 -4.81 -14.86 -11.69
N THR A 75 -3.61 -14.35 -11.42
CA THR A 75 -2.67 -14.92 -10.46
C THR A 75 -2.02 -13.77 -9.68
N GLU A 76 -1.66 -14.05 -8.43
CA GLU A 76 -0.93 -13.10 -7.61
C GLU A 76 0.40 -12.71 -8.29
N THR A 77 0.67 -11.42 -8.38
CA THR A 77 1.95 -10.95 -8.93
C THR A 77 3.08 -11.19 -7.93
N SER A 78 4.30 -11.38 -8.43
CA SER A 78 5.48 -11.54 -7.57
C SER A 78 5.72 -10.34 -6.65
N LYS A 79 5.36 -9.14 -7.10
CA LYS A 79 5.49 -7.92 -6.29
C LYS A 79 4.47 -7.89 -5.15
N ALA A 80 3.21 -8.24 -5.42
CA ALA A 80 2.18 -8.34 -4.38
C ALA A 80 2.56 -9.41 -3.34
N ALA A 81 3.00 -10.58 -3.79
CA ALA A 81 3.47 -11.64 -2.90
C ALA A 81 4.64 -11.19 -2.03
N SER A 82 5.62 -10.50 -2.60
CA SER A 82 6.77 -9.96 -1.86
C SER A 82 6.36 -8.94 -0.80
N ARG A 83 5.43 -8.04 -1.12
CA ARG A 83 4.90 -7.05 -0.16
C ARG A 83 4.21 -7.75 1.02
N ALA A 84 3.37 -8.74 0.75
CA ALA A 84 2.69 -9.53 1.77
C ALA A 84 3.69 -10.29 2.65
N GLU A 85 4.73 -10.86 2.07
CA GLU A 85 5.79 -11.57 2.81
C GLU A 85 6.54 -10.63 3.76
N TYR A 86 6.91 -9.42 3.32
CA TYR A 86 7.55 -8.44 4.20
C TYR A 86 6.63 -8.03 5.35
N TYR A 87 5.35 -7.81 5.06
CA TYR A 87 4.38 -7.47 6.10
C TYR A 87 4.25 -8.58 7.15
N LEU A 88 4.15 -9.83 6.73
CA LEU A 88 4.12 -10.98 7.65
C LEU A 88 5.37 -11.08 8.51
N LYS A 89 6.55 -10.84 7.94
CA LYS A 89 7.81 -10.81 8.71
C LYS A 89 7.82 -9.72 9.78
N TRP A 90 7.26 -8.55 9.47
CA TRP A 90 7.15 -7.47 10.46
C TRP A 90 6.14 -7.79 11.56
N LEU A 91 5.00 -8.41 11.22
CA LEU A 91 4.03 -8.88 12.21
C LEU A 91 4.70 -9.88 13.17
N GLU A 92 5.42 -10.85 12.64
CA GLU A 92 6.16 -11.81 13.44
C GLU A 92 7.20 -11.12 14.35
N PHE A 93 7.96 -10.20 13.79
CA PHE A 93 8.98 -9.43 14.55
C PHE A 93 8.37 -8.67 15.73
N PHE A 94 7.20 -8.08 15.55
CA PHE A 94 6.49 -7.35 16.61
C PHE A 94 5.58 -8.23 17.48
N GLY A 95 5.57 -9.54 17.26
CA GLY A 95 4.73 -10.48 18.03
C GLY A 95 3.22 -10.30 17.78
N MET A 96 2.84 -9.80 16.61
CA MET A 96 1.45 -9.61 16.21
C MET A 96 0.93 -10.81 15.42
N PRO A 97 -0.37 -11.14 15.55
CA PRO A 97 -0.94 -12.25 14.79
C PRO A 97 -0.97 -11.95 13.28
N ALA A 98 -0.87 -13.02 12.48
CA ALA A 98 -1.10 -12.90 11.05
C ALA A 98 -2.56 -12.52 10.77
N GLU A 99 -2.76 -11.77 9.69
CA GLU A 99 -4.06 -11.24 9.26
C GLU A 99 -4.47 -11.82 7.91
N ASP A 100 -5.77 -11.83 7.66
CA ASP A 100 -6.33 -12.09 6.34
C ASP A 100 -6.27 -10.83 5.45
N GLY A 101 -6.55 -10.98 4.15
CA GLY A 101 -6.61 -9.83 3.26
C GLY A 101 -5.25 -9.23 2.93
N LEU A 102 -4.25 -10.08 2.74
CA LEU A 102 -2.87 -9.66 2.47
C LEU A 102 -2.65 -9.18 1.05
N THR A 103 -3.55 -9.51 0.12
CA THR A 103 -3.48 -9.12 -1.28
C THR A 103 -4.80 -8.48 -1.73
N CYS A 104 -4.80 -7.82 -2.88
CA CYS A 104 -5.92 -7.01 -3.36
C CYS A 104 -6.74 -7.69 -4.47
N GLY A 105 -7.11 -8.92 -4.25
CA GLY A 105 -7.97 -9.69 -5.13
C GLY A 105 -7.29 -10.20 -6.40
N GLN A 106 -7.74 -11.32 -6.83
CA GLN A 106 -7.33 -12.01 -8.02
C GLN A 106 -8.53 -12.30 -8.92
#